data_b30e965ea0c19c3591dbbd4c7e0e83ac
#
_entry.id   b30e965ea0c19c3591dbbd4c7e0e83ac
#
_cell.length_a   1.000
_cell.length_b   1.000
_cell.length_c   1.000
_cell.angle_alpha   90.00
_cell.angle_beta   90.00
_cell.angle_gamma   90.00
#
_symmetry.space_group_name_H-M   'P 1'
#
loop_
_entity.id
_entity.type
_entity.pdbx_description
1 polymer ?
#
loop_
_entity_poly.entity_id
_entity_poly.type
_entity_poly.pdbx_seq_one_letter_code
_entity_poly.pdbx_strand_id
1 'polypeptide(L)'
;MGRATILLLAGLSGLAGAGCQKHIGDSCAGSTDCSVTGERQCDLAQPGGYCTVFSCDPDTCPEGACVEWRFIPSRTAETWCMKTCDDTGNCRFDYACVLPNQITATGDFDANLPTEDRVARIIDLEAFKAEAKICVALSPDSPQPDALTQTELDGGT
;
A
#
# COMPACT_ATOMS: atom_id res chain seq x y z
N MET A 1 -36.37 -33.91 -54.25
CA MET A 1 -35.72 -32.55 -54.23
C MET A 1 -35.90 -32.02 -52.81
N GLY A 2 -34.93 -32.31 -51.90
CA GLY A 2 -34.97 -31.87 -50.51
C GLY A 2 -33.97 -30.73 -50.32
N ARG A 3 -34.46 -29.54 -49.86
CA ARG A 3 -33.65 -28.41 -49.50
C ARG A 3 -33.22 -28.56 -48.03
N ALA A 4 -31.92 -28.76 -47.82
CA ALA A 4 -31.33 -28.72 -46.48
C ALA A 4 -31.10 -27.27 -46.10
N THR A 5 -31.76 -26.82 -45.01
CA THR A 5 -31.55 -25.49 -44.41
C THR A 5 -30.44 -25.62 -43.35
N ILE A 6 -29.30 -25.04 -43.63
CA ILE A 6 -28.17 -24.97 -42.69
C ILE A 6 -28.40 -23.75 -41.78
N LEU A 7 -28.69 -24.01 -40.48
CA LEU A 7 -28.75 -23.00 -39.43
C LEU A 7 -27.29 -22.70 -38.95
N LEU A 8 -26.77 -21.52 -39.31
CA LEU A 8 -25.53 -20.97 -38.73
C LEU A 8 -25.84 -20.44 -37.33
N LEU A 9 -25.39 -21.16 -36.33
CA LEU A 9 -25.33 -20.67 -34.96
C LEU A 9 -24.08 -19.75 -34.84
N ALA A 10 -24.33 -18.44 -34.86
CA ALA A 10 -23.31 -17.45 -34.52
C ALA A 10 -23.09 -17.47 -33.00
N GLY A 11 -21.99 -18.10 -32.56
CA GLY A 11 -21.53 -18.07 -31.18
C GLY A 11 -21.05 -16.68 -30.82
N LEU A 12 -21.77 -15.95 -29.96
CA LEU A 12 -21.28 -14.74 -29.30
C LEU A 12 -20.22 -15.16 -28.25
N SER A 13 -18.95 -15.11 -28.63
CA SER A 13 -17.84 -15.20 -27.70
C SER A 13 -17.80 -13.90 -26.89
N GLY A 14 -18.40 -13.92 -25.69
CA GLY A 14 -18.24 -12.85 -24.71
C GLY A 14 -16.77 -12.74 -24.33
N LEU A 15 -16.09 -11.67 -24.76
CA LEU A 15 -14.82 -11.25 -24.16
C LEU A 15 -15.13 -10.84 -22.71
N ALA A 16 -14.92 -11.75 -21.76
CA ALA A 16 -14.77 -11.39 -20.37
C ALA A 16 -13.50 -10.53 -20.30
N GLY A 17 -13.68 -9.21 -20.22
CA GLY A 17 -12.60 -8.28 -19.94
C GLY A 17 -12.03 -8.64 -18.56
N ALA A 18 -10.83 -9.23 -18.53
CA ALA A 18 -10.03 -9.30 -17.33
C ALA A 18 -9.69 -7.85 -16.99
N GLY A 19 -10.53 -7.18 -16.19
CA GLY A 19 -10.22 -5.89 -15.61
C GLY A 19 -8.93 -6.07 -14.80
N CYS A 20 -7.87 -5.31 -15.13
CA CYS A 20 -6.67 -5.26 -14.30
C CYS A 20 -7.10 -4.76 -12.91
N GLN A 21 -7.19 -5.68 -11.96
CA GLN A 21 -7.45 -5.33 -10.58
C GLN A 21 -6.21 -4.61 -10.03
N LYS A 22 -6.40 -3.46 -9.40
CA LYS A 22 -5.30 -2.70 -8.81
C LYS A 22 -4.77 -3.39 -7.56
N HIS A 23 -3.47 -3.23 -7.32
CA HIS A 23 -2.76 -3.78 -6.18
C HIS A 23 -2.79 -2.83 -4.98
N ILE A 24 -2.44 -3.35 -3.79
CA ILE A 24 -2.23 -2.51 -2.61
C ILE A 24 -1.15 -1.46 -2.92
N GLY A 25 -1.43 -0.19 -2.62
CA GLY A 25 -0.54 0.92 -2.91
C GLY A 25 -0.75 1.60 -4.26
N ASP A 26 -1.56 1.06 -5.15
CA ASP A 26 -1.87 1.71 -6.43
C ASP A 26 -2.71 2.97 -6.24
N SER A 27 -2.58 3.93 -7.17
CA SER A 27 -3.38 5.16 -7.18
C SER A 27 -4.85 4.86 -7.48
N CYS A 28 -5.76 5.66 -6.95
CA CYS A 28 -7.19 5.53 -7.19
C CYS A 28 -7.92 6.86 -7.04
N ALA A 29 -9.07 6.99 -7.70
CA ALA A 29 -9.99 8.11 -7.53
C ALA A 29 -11.28 7.70 -6.80
N GLY A 30 -11.49 6.39 -6.62
CA GLY A 30 -12.60 5.82 -5.89
C GLY A 30 -12.40 4.32 -5.62
N SER A 31 -13.17 3.74 -4.70
CA SER A 31 -12.99 2.34 -4.31
C SER A 31 -13.27 1.35 -5.43
N THR A 32 -14.09 1.70 -6.41
CA THR A 32 -14.34 0.88 -7.60
C THR A 32 -13.10 0.73 -8.50
N ASP A 33 -12.13 1.66 -8.40
CA ASP A 33 -10.86 1.54 -9.11
C ASP A 33 -9.99 0.44 -8.51
N CYS A 34 -10.07 0.25 -7.18
CA CYS A 34 -9.27 -0.74 -6.46
C CYS A 34 -9.86 -2.15 -6.55
N SER A 35 -11.18 -2.26 -6.45
CA SER A 35 -11.90 -3.53 -6.55
C SER A 35 -13.35 -3.30 -6.89
N VAL A 36 -13.85 -4.03 -7.90
CA VAL A 36 -15.28 -4.02 -8.27
C VAL A 36 -16.13 -4.84 -7.28
N THR A 37 -15.51 -5.73 -6.52
CA THR A 37 -16.15 -6.59 -5.51
C THR A 37 -16.14 -5.96 -4.12
N GLY A 38 -15.41 -4.83 -3.93
CA GLY A 38 -15.35 -4.11 -2.66
C GLY A 38 -14.32 -4.66 -1.66
N GLU A 39 -13.47 -5.62 -2.07
CA GLU A 39 -12.42 -6.19 -1.22
C GLU A 39 -11.31 -5.19 -0.90
N ARG A 40 -11.08 -4.23 -1.80
CA ARG A 40 -10.15 -3.12 -1.61
C ARG A 40 -10.89 -1.80 -1.71
N GLN A 41 -10.46 -0.85 -0.92
CA GLN A 41 -10.99 0.50 -0.88
C GLN A 41 -9.92 1.51 -1.29
N CYS A 42 -10.36 2.70 -1.73
CA CYS A 42 -9.48 3.81 -2.02
C CYS A 42 -9.42 4.74 -0.82
N ASP A 43 -8.25 4.84 -0.19
CA ASP A 43 -7.97 5.88 0.79
C ASP A 43 -7.66 7.19 0.05
N LEU A 44 -8.63 8.09 0.02
CA LEU A 44 -8.50 9.40 -0.63
C LEU A 44 -7.75 10.43 0.23
N ALA A 45 -7.42 10.11 1.49
CA ALA A 45 -6.60 10.98 2.32
C ALA A 45 -5.12 10.92 1.90
N GLN A 46 -4.73 9.88 1.17
CA GLN A 46 -3.37 9.72 0.67
C GLN A 46 -3.17 10.40 -0.68
N PRO A 47 -1.98 10.97 -0.97
CA PRO A 47 -1.67 11.60 -2.25
C PRO A 47 -1.99 10.70 -3.46
N GLY A 48 -2.85 11.17 -4.37
CA GLY A 48 -3.30 10.41 -5.54
C GLY A 48 -4.16 9.19 -5.23
N GLY A 49 -4.76 9.11 -4.03
CA GLY A 49 -5.50 7.97 -3.51
C GLY A 49 -4.57 6.76 -3.25
N TYR A 50 -4.99 5.79 -2.48
CA TYR A 50 -4.21 4.60 -2.15
C TYR A 50 -5.13 3.39 -2.04
N CYS A 51 -4.95 2.40 -2.92
CA CYS A 51 -5.72 1.16 -2.81
C CYS A 51 -5.25 0.36 -1.60
N THR A 52 -6.18 0.03 -0.69
CA THR A 52 -5.88 -0.65 0.56
C THR A 52 -7.03 -1.57 0.98
N VAL A 53 -6.80 -2.39 1.99
CA VAL A 53 -7.84 -3.07 2.77
C VAL A 53 -7.86 -2.45 4.16
N PHE A 54 -8.99 -1.88 4.54
CA PHE A 54 -9.21 -1.32 5.87
C PHE A 54 -9.61 -2.40 6.86
N SER A 55 -9.20 -2.26 8.12
CA SER A 55 -9.47 -3.23 9.20
C SER A 55 -8.92 -4.62 8.89
N CYS A 56 -7.70 -4.70 8.36
CA CYS A 56 -7.03 -5.97 8.16
C CYS A 56 -6.69 -6.64 9.49
N ASP A 57 -6.76 -7.97 9.51
CA ASP A 57 -6.22 -8.82 10.57
C ASP A 57 -4.79 -9.24 10.22
N PRO A 58 -3.98 -9.73 11.19
CA PRO A 58 -2.65 -10.26 10.91
C PRO A 58 -2.67 -11.30 9.78
N ASP A 59 -1.71 -11.20 8.87
CA ASP A 59 -1.50 -12.10 7.73
C ASP A 59 -2.66 -12.16 6.70
N THR A 60 -3.64 -11.25 6.77
CA THR A 60 -4.79 -11.23 5.84
C THR A 60 -4.60 -10.32 4.63
N CYS A 61 -3.57 -9.48 4.59
CA CYS A 61 -3.28 -8.68 3.41
C CYS A 61 -2.87 -9.58 2.24
N PRO A 62 -3.59 -9.57 1.11
CA PRO A 62 -3.28 -10.43 -0.04
C PRO A 62 -1.93 -10.09 -0.66
N GLU A 63 -1.52 -8.83 -0.51
CA GLU A 63 -0.25 -8.26 -0.94
C GLU A 63 0.17 -7.22 0.09
N GLY A 64 1.43 -7.18 0.47
CA GLY A 64 1.91 -6.23 1.47
C GLY A 64 1.74 -6.72 2.91
N ALA A 65 1.71 -5.79 3.85
CA ALA A 65 1.64 -6.05 5.28
C ALA A 65 0.46 -5.33 5.94
N CYS A 66 -0.09 -5.91 6.99
CA CYS A 66 -1.10 -5.28 7.82
C CYS A 66 -0.42 -4.38 8.86
N VAL A 67 -0.67 -3.08 8.77
CA VAL A 67 -0.06 -2.05 9.61
C VAL A 67 -1.09 -1.45 10.54
N GLU A 68 -0.82 -1.50 11.83
CA GLU A 68 -1.60 -0.80 12.85
C GLU A 68 -1.07 0.63 12.98
N TRP A 69 -1.96 1.60 12.83
CA TRP A 69 -1.72 3.02 13.05
C TRP A 69 -2.40 3.46 14.34
N ARG A 70 -1.66 4.16 15.19
CA ARG A 70 -2.15 4.66 16.49
C ARG A 70 -2.28 6.17 16.43
N PHE A 71 -3.48 6.66 16.64
CA PHE A 71 -3.73 8.08 16.67
C PHE A 71 -3.60 8.62 18.11
N ILE A 72 -2.62 9.46 18.34
CA ILE A 72 -2.36 10.10 19.62
C ILE A 72 -2.90 11.53 19.57
N PRO A 73 -3.68 12.00 20.56
CA PRO A 73 -3.99 11.36 21.87
C PRO A 73 -5.29 10.55 21.90
N SER A 74 -5.97 10.30 20.79
CA SER A 74 -7.32 9.68 20.75
C SER A 74 -7.36 8.25 21.28
N ARG A 75 -6.22 7.57 21.38
CA ARG A 75 -6.09 6.16 21.78
C ARG A 75 -6.83 5.17 20.87
N THR A 76 -7.19 5.62 19.67
CA THR A 76 -7.73 4.76 18.64
C THR A 76 -6.60 4.15 17.84
N ALA A 77 -6.82 2.95 17.33
CA ALA A 77 -5.94 2.30 16.38
C ALA A 77 -6.77 1.85 15.18
N GLU A 78 -6.18 1.97 14.00
CA GLU A 78 -6.76 1.48 12.75
C GLU A 78 -5.74 0.59 12.06
N THR A 79 -6.20 -0.43 11.35
CA THR A 79 -5.33 -1.32 10.60
C THR A 79 -5.58 -1.21 9.11
N TRP A 80 -4.49 -1.13 8.33
CA TRP A 80 -4.53 -0.93 6.89
C TRP A 80 -3.50 -1.82 6.20
N CYS A 81 -3.87 -2.43 5.08
CA CYS A 81 -2.90 -3.11 4.23
C CYS A 81 -2.01 -2.09 3.53
N MET A 82 -0.71 -2.16 3.78
CA MET A 82 0.29 -1.29 3.17
C MET A 82 1.18 -2.09 2.22
N LYS A 83 1.52 -1.49 1.07
CA LYS A 83 2.45 -2.08 0.11
C LYS A 83 3.83 -2.21 0.73
N THR A 84 4.41 -3.40 0.69
CA THR A 84 5.79 -3.62 1.11
C THR A 84 6.79 -3.19 0.03
N CYS A 85 8.01 -2.86 0.43
CA CYS A 85 9.08 -2.38 -0.45
C CYS A 85 10.45 -2.75 0.10
N ASP A 86 11.45 -2.83 -0.78
CA ASP A 86 12.85 -2.97 -0.42
C ASP A 86 13.55 -1.60 -0.40
N ASP A 87 13.19 -0.75 -1.35
CA ASP A 87 13.70 0.61 -1.51
C ASP A 87 12.60 1.56 -2.05
N THR A 88 12.88 2.87 -2.08
CA THR A 88 11.93 3.89 -2.54
C THR A 88 11.56 3.74 -4.02
N GLY A 89 12.39 3.12 -4.85
CA GLY A 89 12.09 2.83 -6.26
C GLY A 89 10.94 1.81 -6.44
N ASN A 90 10.62 1.02 -5.42
CA ASN A 90 9.47 0.13 -5.42
C ASN A 90 8.15 0.85 -5.09
N CYS A 91 8.23 2.07 -4.56
CA CYS A 91 7.08 2.91 -4.27
C CYS A 91 6.74 3.79 -5.47
N ARG A 92 5.50 4.23 -5.56
CA ARG A 92 5.14 5.21 -6.58
C ARG A 92 5.62 6.62 -6.17
N PHE A 93 5.58 7.55 -7.12
CA PHE A 93 5.94 8.94 -6.89
C PHE A 93 5.20 9.52 -5.65
N ASP A 94 5.87 10.38 -4.88
CA ASP A 94 5.42 10.96 -3.61
C ASP A 94 5.33 9.96 -2.43
N TYR A 95 5.88 8.75 -2.57
CA TYR A 95 5.93 7.75 -1.50
C TYR A 95 7.37 7.31 -1.24
N ALA A 96 7.72 7.15 0.02
CA ALA A 96 9.01 6.66 0.47
C ALA A 96 8.88 5.24 1.06
N CYS A 97 9.97 4.47 0.98
CA CYS A 97 10.07 3.14 1.56
C CYS A 97 10.74 3.21 2.94
N VAL A 98 9.96 3.06 4.00
CA VAL A 98 10.42 3.21 5.38
C VAL A 98 9.90 2.08 6.27
N LEU A 99 10.57 1.85 7.40
CA LEU A 99 10.01 1.00 8.46
C LEU A 99 8.86 1.75 9.15
N PRO A 100 7.75 1.09 9.50
CA PRO A 100 6.63 1.74 10.18
C PRO A 100 7.03 2.45 11.48
N ASN A 101 7.99 1.89 12.21
CA ASN A 101 8.50 2.45 13.47
C ASN A 101 9.41 3.68 13.29
N GLN A 102 9.61 4.16 12.08
CA GLN A 102 10.35 5.38 11.75
C GLN A 102 9.44 6.54 11.33
N ILE A 103 8.11 6.38 11.47
CA ILE A 103 7.13 7.39 11.10
C ILE A 103 6.62 8.08 12.37
N THR A 104 6.72 9.41 12.41
CA THR A 104 6.22 10.23 13.53
C THR A 104 4.71 10.44 13.42
N ALA A 105 4.09 10.95 14.49
CA ALA A 105 2.67 11.29 14.51
C ALA A 105 2.29 12.41 13.50
N THR A 106 3.26 13.18 13.02
CA THR A 106 3.09 14.22 11.99
C THR A 106 3.33 13.72 10.57
N GLY A 107 3.70 12.43 10.42
CA GLY A 107 4.00 11.83 9.12
C GLY A 107 5.42 12.11 8.61
N ASP A 108 6.32 12.51 9.50
CA ASP A 108 7.73 12.73 9.16
C ASP A 108 8.52 11.44 9.35
N PHE A 109 9.61 11.32 8.60
CA PHE A 109 10.58 10.24 8.78
C PHE A 109 11.60 10.60 9.86
N ASP A 110 11.81 9.70 10.83
CA ASP A 110 12.88 9.75 11.83
C ASP A 110 13.50 8.36 11.99
N ALA A 111 14.75 8.21 11.56
CA ALA A 111 15.49 6.95 11.66
C ALA A 111 15.73 6.50 13.11
N ASN A 112 15.71 7.42 14.06
CA ASN A 112 16.01 7.21 15.49
C ASN A 112 14.78 7.44 16.38
N LEU A 113 13.56 7.29 15.82
CA LEU A 113 12.31 7.57 16.54
C LEU A 113 12.22 6.76 17.85
N PRO A 114 12.09 7.43 19.01
CA PRO A 114 11.91 6.76 20.29
C PRO A 114 10.68 5.83 20.29
N THR A 115 10.75 4.75 21.06
CA THR A 115 9.68 3.74 21.07
C THR A 115 8.32 4.30 21.50
N GLU A 116 8.33 5.25 22.43
CA GLU A 116 7.12 5.93 22.94
C GLU A 116 6.42 6.80 21.91
N ASP A 117 7.15 7.29 20.89
CA ASP A 117 6.65 8.19 19.84
C ASP A 117 6.21 7.44 18.59
N ARG A 118 6.38 6.11 18.54
CA ARG A 118 6.03 5.26 17.39
C ARG A 118 4.52 5.16 17.26
N VAL A 119 4.03 5.56 16.10
CA VAL A 119 2.59 5.57 15.78
C VAL A 119 2.16 4.42 14.88
N ALA A 120 3.09 3.70 14.28
CA ALA A 120 2.81 2.61 13.35
C ALA A 120 3.63 1.37 13.65
N ARG A 121 3.05 0.19 13.42
CA ARG A 121 3.73 -1.11 13.49
C ARG A 121 3.06 -2.12 12.59
N ILE A 122 3.83 -3.06 12.05
CA ILE A 122 3.28 -4.25 11.42
C ILE A 122 2.75 -5.17 12.50
N ILE A 123 1.56 -5.75 12.26
CA ILE A 123 0.92 -6.71 13.16
C ILE A 123 0.90 -8.14 12.61
N ASP A 124 1.43 -8.35 11.39
CA ASP A 124 1.59 -9.67 10.81
C ASP A 124 2.51 -10.55 11.67
N LEU A 125 2.22 -11.85 11.71
CA LEU A 125 2.96 -12.85 12.50
C LEU A 125 4.04 -13.55 11.68
N GLU A 126 3.93 -13.48 10.34
CA GLU A 126 4.96 -14.01 9.44
C GLU A 126 6.23 -13.16 9.53
N ALA A 127 7.35 -13.80 9.92
CA ALA A 127 8.61 -13.12 10.23
C ALA A 127 9.13 -12.21 9.09
N PHE A 128 8.95 -12.62 7.82
CA PHE A 128 9.38 -11.82 6.67
C PHE A 128 8.55 -10.55 6.46
N LYS A 129 7.30 -10.52 6.95
CA LYS A 129 6.44 -9.33 6.92
C LYS A 129 6.69 -8.44 8.13
N ALA A 130 6.93 -9.01 9.30
CA ALA A 130 7.09 -8.29 10.55
C ALA A 130 8.22 -7.23 10.54
N GLU A 131 9.24 -7.43 9.70
CA GLU A 131 10.39 -6.53 9.53
C GLU A 131 10.37 -5.80 8.18
N ALA A 132 9.28 -5.88 7.42
CA ALA A 132 9.19 -5.27 6.11
C ALA A 132 9.14 -3.74 6.21
N LYS A 133 9.70 -3.08 5.20
CA LYS A 133 9.45 -1.66 4.94
C LYS A 133 8.15 -1.52 4.17
N ILE A 134 7.53 -0.35 4.27
CA ILE A 134 6.27 -0.03 3.59
C ILE A 134 6.34 1.28 2.83
N CYS A 135 5.56 1.37 1.75
CA CYS A 135 5.40 2.61 0.99
C CYS A 135 4.42 3.54 1.70
N VAL A 136 4.90 4.69 2.16
CA VAL A 136 4.07 5.74 2.80
C VAL A 136 4.33 7.10 2.16
N ALA A 137 3.31 7.95 2.14
CA ALA A 137 3.48 9.36 1.86
C ALA A 137 4.00 10.04 3.12
N LEU A 138 5.17 10.66 3.02
CA LEU A 138 5.73 11.48 4.08
C LEU A 138 5.21 12.92 3.98
N SER A 139 5.31 13.68 5.08
CA SER A 139 5.06 15.12 5.05
C SER A 139 5.98 15.81 4.03
N PRO A 140 5.52 16.88 3.36
CA PRO A 140 6.31 17.55 2.30
C PRO A 140 7.69 18.06 2.77
N ASP A 141 7.80 18.41 4.04
CA ASP A 141 9.02 18.91 4.66
C ASP A 141 9.83 17.81 5.38
N SER A 142 9.37 16.55 5.30
CA SER A 142 10.04 15.42 5.94
C SER A 142 11.41 15.14 5.32
N PRO A 143 12.43 14.80 6.13
CA PRO A 143 13.66 14.22 5.62
C PRO A 143 13.36 12.99 4.76
N GLN A 144 14.07 12.85 3.64
CA GLN A 144 13.92 11.67 2.78
C GLN A 144 14.87 10.57 3.28
N PRO A 145 14.40 9.32 3.43
CA PRO A 145 15.22 8.22 3.94
C PRO A 145 16.48 7.97 3.10
N ASP A 146 16.40 8.17 1.78
CA ASP A 146 17.53 7.94 0.88
C ASP A 146 18.57 9.09 0.89
N ALA A 147 18.23 10.27 1.40
CA ALA A 147 19.15 11.39 1.52
C ALA A 147 20.20 11.19 2.65
N LEU A 148 19.88 10.34 3.64
CA LEU A 148 20.78 10.08 4.77
C LEU A 148 21.96 9.16 4.40
N THR A 149 21.81 8.30 3.39
CA THR A 149 22.87 7.40 2.93
C THR A 149 24.00 8.11 2.19
N GLN A 150 23.75 9.26 1.59
CA GLN A 150 24.79 10.03 0.89
C GLN A 150 25.67 10.85 1.84
N THR A 151 25.12 11.34 2.95
CA THR A 151 25.89 12.15 3.93
C THR A 151 26.83 11.30 4.78
N GLU A 152 26.51 10.02 5.04
CA GLU A 152 27.40 9.10 5.75
C GLU A 152 28.59 8.64 4.89
N LEU A 153 28.46 8.63 3.56
CA LEU A 153 29.55 8.26 2.65
C LEU A 153 30.57 9.40 2.43
N ASP A 154 30.16 10.66 2.57
CA ASP A 154 31.02 11.83 2.40
C ASP A 154 31.69 12.31 3.70
N GLY A 155 31.30 11.78 4.85
CA GLY A 155 31.81 12.13 6.17
C GLY A 155 33.04 11.34 6.65
N GLY A 156 33.59 10.45 5.83
CA GLY A 156 34.74 9.59 6.17
C GLY A 156 36.06 10.07 5.59
N THR A 157 36.59 11.23 6.06
CA THR A 157 38.00 11.61 5.87
C THR A 157 38.60 12.08 7.18
#